data_c0b721d9d472f772d9eb5d5c3cec0a1e
#
_entry.id   c0b721d9d472f772d9eb5d5c3cec0a1e
#
_cell.length_a   1.000
_cell.length_b   1.000
_cell.length_c   1.000
_cell.angle_alpha   90.00
_cell.angle_beta   90.00
_cell.angle_gamma   90.00
#
_symmetry.space_group_name_H-M   'P 1'
#
loop_
_entity.id
_entity.type
_entity.pdbx_description
1 polymer ?
#
loop_
_entity_poly.entity_id
_entity_poly.type
_entity_poly.pdbx_seq_one_letter_code
_entity_poly.pdbx_strand_id
1 'polypeptide(L)'
;MKTIFLKIKMFNKIKKKLIEFLKINSLKKENEQIKLALGKLLSDINSKKNPSEIEEIEFKIFSQFGDDGIIQFLIKKINLDESLRTFVEFGVENYQESNTRFLLFNNNWSGLIIDSSSKNVSQIKNSNYYWKYDLE
;
A
#
# COMPACT_ATOMS: atom_id res chain seq x y z
N MET A 1 -45.01 19.37 14.14
CA MET A 1 -44.87 18.02 13.57
C MET A 1 -43.96 17.96 12.33
N LYS A 2 -44.14 18.77 11.28
CA LYS A 2 -43.30 18.74 10.06
C LYS A 2 -41.79 18.86 10.32
N THR A 3 -41.37 19.72 11.25
CA THR A 3 -39.93 19.99 11.56
C THR A 3 -39.23 18.77 12.21
N ILE A 4 -39.96 18.02 13.06
CA ILE A 4 -39.40 16.81 13.71
C ILE A 4 -39.24 15.70 12.66
N PHE A 5 -40.20 15.53 11.78
CA PHE A 5 -40.15 14.55 10.68
C PHE A 5 -38.98 14.83 9.72
N LEU A 6 -38.72 16.10 9.39
CA LEU A 6 -37.59 16.50 8.55
C LEU A 6 -36.23 16.17 9.22
N LYS A 7 -36.12 16.45 10.53
CA LYS A 7 -34.90 16.12 11.30
C LYS A 7 -34.64 14.61 11.33
N ILE A 8 -35.67 13.80 11.54
CA ILE A 8 -35.54 12.33 11.54
C ILE A 8 -35.10 11.83 10.16
N LYS A 9 -35.68 12.35 9.07
CA LYS A 9 -35.32 11.97 7.70
C LYS A 9 -33.85 12.33 7.37
N MET A 10 -33.44 13.52 7.80
CA MET A 10 -32.04 13.98 7.65
C MET A 10 -31.07 13.09 8.45
N PHE A 11 -31.40 12.79 9.70
CA PHE A 11 -30.59 11.89 10.54
C PHE A 11 -30.43 10.50 9.93
N ASN A 12 -31.51 9.90 9.42
CA ASN A 12 -31.48 8.59 8.78
C ASN A 12 -30.61 8.62 7.49
N LYS A 13 -30.64 9.71 6.73
CA LYS A 13 -29.80 9.89 5.55
C LYS A 13 -28.31 9.98 5.92
N ILE A 14 -27.98 10.71 6.98
CA ILE A 14 -26.61 10.81 7.51
C ILE A 14 -26.12 9.45 8.01
N LYS A 15 -26.95 8.75 8.81
CA LYS A 15 -26.65 7.41 9.32
C LYS A 15 -26.36 6.42 8.19
N LYS A 16 -27.19 6.43 7.13
CA LYS A 16 -26.97 5.57 5.95
C LYS A 16 -25.64 5.86 5.26
N LYS A 17 -25.31 7.13 5.02
CA LYS A 17 -24.02 7.53 4.42
C LYS A 17 -22.82 7.14 5.29
N LEU A 18 -22.95 7.26 6.61
CA LEU A 18 -21.90 6.85 7.54
C LEU A 18 -21.66 5.34 7.49
N ILE A 19 -22.72 4.54 7.47
CA ILE A 19 -22.62 3.08 7.35
C ILE A 19 -21.98 2.68 6.01
N GLU A 20 -22.36 3.31 4.91
CA GLU A 20 -21.77 3.10 3.59
C GLU A 20 -20.28 3.44 3.58
N PHE A 21 -19.90 4.58 4.17
CA PHE A 21 -18.50 5.00 4.30
C PHE A 21 -17.66 4.00 5.12
N LEU A 22 -18.20 3.53 6.26
CA LEU A 22 -17.52 2.54 7.10
C LEU A 22 -17.35 1.20 6.37
N LYS A 23 -18.36 0.75 5.61
CA LYS A 23 -18.27 -0.46 4.78
C LYS A 23 -17.20 -0.33 3.69
N ILE A 24 -17.13 0.82 3.02
CA ILE A 24 -16.10 1.08 2.00
C ILE A 24 -14.70 1.01 2.60
N ASN A 25 -14.50 1.58 3.79
CA ASN A 25 -13.20 1.54 4.46
C ASN A 25 -12.81 0.12 4.90
N SER A 26 -13.77 -0.68 5.37
CA SER A 26 -13.52 -2.10 5.67
C SER A 26 -13.11 -2.88 4.43
N LEU A 27 -13.86 -2.72 3.33
CA LEU A 27 -13.56 -3.37 2.05
C LEU A 27 -12.19 -2.96 1.48
N LYS A 28 -11.81 -1.70 1.62
CA LYS A 28 -10.47 -1.24 1.21
C LYS A 28 -9.36 -1.94 1.99
N LYS A 29 -9.53 -2.08 3.29
CA LYS A 29 -8.56 -2.75 4.16
C LYS A 29 -8.46 -4.24 3.83
N GLU A 30 -9.59 -4.91 3.64
CA GLU A 30 -9.63 -6.33 3.25
C GLU A 30 -8.98 -6.55 1.88
N ASN A 31 -9.26 -5.67 0.91
CA ASN A 31 -8.65 -5.73 -0.43
C ASN A 31 -7.11 -5.53 -0.35
N GLU A 32 -6.63 -4.62 0.50
CA GLU A 32 -5.18 -4.44 0.70
C GLU A 32 -4.53 -5.70 1.28
N GLN A 33 -5.18 -6.38 2.23
CA GLN A 33 -4.69 -7.64 2.78
C GLN A 33 -4.65 -8.76 1.73
N ILE A 34 -5.69 -8.87 0.88
CA ILE A 34 -5.74 -9.82 -0.23
C ILE A 34 -4.62 -9.54 -1.23
N LYS A 35 -4.42 -8.28 -1.61
CA LYS A 35 -3.32 -7.86 -2.51
C LYS A 35 -1.95 -8.24 -1.94
N LEU A 36 -1.71 -7.99 -0.66
CA LEU A 36 -0.45 -8.37 -0.01
C LEU A 36 -0.23 -9.88 -0.03
N ALA A 37 -1.26 -10.68 0.29
CA ALA A 37 -1.17 -12.13 0.24
C ALA A 37 -0.89 -12.63 -1.18
N LEU A 38 -1.56 -12.07 -2.19
CA LEU A 38 -1.33 -12.38 -3.59
C LEU A 38 0.10 -12.00 -4.02
N GLY A 39 0.56 -10.79 -3.68
CA GLY A 39 1.91 -10.33 -3.98
C GLY A 39 2.98 -11.23 -3.38
N LYS A 40 2.80 -11.70 -2.15
CA LYS A 40 3.69 -12.67 -1.50
C LYS A 40 3.74 -13.97 -2.29
N LEU A 41 2.58 -14.52 -2.67
CA LEU A 41 2.49 -15.74 -3.45
C LEU A 41 3.18 -15.61 -4.82
N LEU A 42 2.92 -14.50 -5.55
CA LEU A 42 3.55 -14.21 -6.84
C LEU A 42 5.06 -14.06 -6.70
N SER A 43 5.53 -13.39 -5.65
CA SER A 43 6.95 -13.25 -5.34
C SER A 43 7.63 -14.61 -5.14
N ASP A 44 6.96 -15.54 -4.44
CA ASP A 44 7.47 -16.90 -4.21
C ASP A 44 7.47 -17.75 -5.50
N ILE A 45 6.45 -17.61 -6.33
CA ILE A 45 6.39 -18.28 -7.64
C ILE A 45 7.49 -17.74 -8.55
N ASN A 46 7.61 -16.41 -8.68
CA ASN A 46 8.57 -15.78 -9.58
C ASN A 46 10.03 -16.07 -9.18
N SER A 47 10.32 -16.20 -7.88
CA SER A 47 11.67 -16.50 -7.40
C SER A 47 12.25 -17.82 -7.95
N LYS A 48 11.39 -18.74 -8.37
CA LYS A 48 11.75 -20.07 -8.93
C LYS A 48 11.90 -20.05 -10.44
N LYS A 49 11.53 -18.94 -11.10
CA LYS A 49 11.63 -18.80 -12.56
C LYS A 49 13.06 -18.47 -13.01
N ASN A 50 13.32 -18.78 -14.26
CA ASN A 50 14.45 -18.25 -15.03
C ASN A 50 13.85 -17.49 -16.22
N PRO A 51 13.43 -16.24 -16.01
CA PRO A 51 12.71 -15.49 -17.02
C PRO A 51 13.63 -15.17 -18.20
N SER A 52 13.10 -15.24 -19.41
CA SER A 52 13.72 -14.73 -20.63
C SER A 52 13.40 -13.27 -20.86
N GLU A 53 12.22 -12.85 -20.42
CA GLU A 53 11.71 -11.49 -20.53
C GLU A 53 11.28 -10.98 -19.14
N ILE A 54 11.42 -9.66 -18.93
CA ILE A 54 11.14 -9.04 -17.63
C ILE A 54 9.64 -9.09 -17.28
N GLU A 55 8.78 -9.08 -18.27
CA GLU A 55 7.33 -9.15 -18.16
C GLU A 55 6.85 -10.43 -17.49
N GLU A 56 7.64 -11.51 -17.57
CA GLU A 56 7.30 -12.79 -16.93
C GLU A 56 7.30 -12.74 -15.40
N ILE A 57 7.96 -11.73 -14.82
CA ILE A 57 8.11 -11.56 -13.38
C ILE A 57 7.37 -10.33 -12.84
N GLU A 58 6.83 -9.48 -13.70
CA GLU A 58 6.04 -8.32 -13.32
C GLU A 58 4.80 -8.70 -12.55
N PHE A 59 4.50 -7.94 -11.51
CA PHE A 59 3.18 -7.86 -10.88
C PHE A 59 3.03 -6.52 -10.16
N LYS A 60 1.79 -6.04 -10.06
CA LYS A 60 1.44 -4.77 -9.45
C LYS A 60 0.64 -4.97 -8.16
N ILE A 61 1.16 -4.51 -7.04
CA ILE A 61 0.46 -4.40 -5.75
C ILE A 61 0.30 -2.93 -5.37
N PHE A 62 1.41 -2.18 -5.34
CA PHE A 62 1.46 -0.76 -5.02
C PHE A 62 2.21 0.07 -6.06
N SER A 63 3.13 -0.48 -6.80
CA SER A 63 3.85 0.23 -7.87
C SER A 63 2.90 0.67 -8.99
N GLN A 64 3.33 1.65 -9.78
CA GLN A 64 2.53 2.17 -10.89
C GLN A 64 2.36 1.15 -12.03
N PHE A 65 3.42 0.40 -12.31
CA PHE A 65 3.46 -0.64 -13.35
C PHE A 65 3.68 -2.02 -12.73
N GLY A 66 4.67 -2.77 -13.13
CA GLY A 66 4.98 -4.11 -12.63
C GLY A 66 6.16 -4.20 -11.67
N ASP A 67 6.68 -3.05 -11.21
CA ASP A 67 7.94 -2.93 -10.47
C ASP A 67 7.96 -3.72 -9.15
N ASP A 68 6.80 -3.89 -8.49
CA ASP A 68 6.74 -4.74 -7.28
C ASP A 68 7.28 -6.15 -7.56
N GLY A 69 6.92 -6.74 -8.71
CA GLY A 69 7.38 -8.07 -9.11
C GLY A 69 8.86 -8.11 -9.43
N ILE A 70 9.33 -7.14 -10.19
CA ILE A 70 10.72 -7.02 -10.61
C ILE A 70 11.63 -6.86 -9.39
N ILE A 71 11.30 -5.94 -8.49
CA ILE A 71 12.06 -5.68 -7.26
C ILE A 71 12.11 -6.93 -6.39
N GLN A 72 10.99 -7.61 -6.17
CA GLN A 72 10.95 -8.84 -5.39
C GLN A 72 11.80 -9.95 -5.99
N PHE A 73 11.79 -10.09 -7.31
CA PHE A 73 12.62 -11.06 -8.00
C PHE A 73 14.12 -10.75 -7.82
N LEU A 74 14.51 -9.50 -8.04
CA LEU A 74 15.90 -9.07 -7.93
C LEU A 74 16.47 -9.25 -6.52
N ILE A 75 15.78 -8.81 -5.48
CA ILE A 75 16.25 -8.94 -4.09
C ILE A 75 16.43 -10.40 -3.67
N LYS A 76 15.59 -11.31 -4.19
CA LYS A 76 15.73 -12.75 -3.93
C LYS A 76 16.93 -13.37 -4.71
N LYS A 77 17.20 -12.90 -5.93
CA LYS A 77 18.32 -13.39 -6.74
C LYS A 77 19.68 -12.94 -6.23
N ILE A 78 19.80 -11.70 -5.74
CA ILE A 78 21.07 -11.17 -5.20
C ILE A 78 21.35 -11.61 -3.76
N ASN A 79 20.38 -12.27 -3.09
CA ASN A 79 20.50 -12.73 -1.71
C ASN A 79 21.02 -11.62 -0.78
N LEU A 80 20.32 -10.47 -0.76
CA LEU A 80 20.74 -9.26 -0.07
C LEU A 80 20.88 -9.49 1.43
N ASP A 81 21.99 -9.00 2.01
CA ASP A 81 22.24 -9.03 3.46
C ASP A 81 21.14 -8.28 4.22
N GLU A 82 20.78 -8.76 5.40
CA GLU A 82 19.72 -8.15 6.23
C GLU A 82 20.03 -6.71 6.61
N SER A 83 21.29 -6.38 6.86
CA SER A 83 21.73 -5.02 7.19
C SER A 83 21.54 -4.01 6.06
N LEU A 84 21.36 -4.48 4.82
CA LEU A 84 21.15 -3.67 3.63
C LEU A 84 19.67 -3.54 3.24
N ARG A 85 18.75 -4.06 4.05
CA ARG A 85 17.30 -4.06 3.77
C ARG A 85 16.67 -2.71 4.07
N THR A 86 17.20 -1.68 3.43
CA THR A 86 16.71 -0.30 3.49
C THR A 86 16.42 0.24 2.10
N PHE A 87 15.60 1.27 2.02
CA PHE A 87 15.29 1.94 0.76
C PHE A 87 15.20 3.46 0.91
N VAL A 88 15.36 4.15 -0.21
CA VAL A 88 15.07 5.59 -0.33
C VAL A 88 14.21 5.78 -1.58
N GLU A 89 13.12 6.53 -1.47
CA GLU A 89 12.25 6.85 -2.60
C GLU A 89 11.86 8.32 -2.59
N PHE A 90 11.90 8.95 -3.77
CA PHE A 90 11.56 10.36 -3.98
C PHE A 90 10.24 10.48 -4.75
N GLY A 91 9.47 11.56 -4.46
CA GLY A 91 8.26 11.86 -5.21
C GLY A 91 7.14 10.86 -4.96
N VAL A 92 7.00 10.40 -3.72
CA VAL A 92 6.08 9.33 -3.32
C VAL A 92 4.62 9.80 -3.20
N GLU A 93 4.35 11.09 -3.41
CA GLU A 93 3.04 11.68 -3.17
C GLU A 93 2.47 11.33 -1.79
N ASN A 94 1.30 10.71 -1.74
CA ASN A 94 0.68 10.27 -0.49
C ASN A 94 1.04 8.81 -0.12
N TYR A 95 2.04 8.22 -0.80
CA TYR A 95 2.52 6.85 -0.62
C TYR A 95 1.47 5.75 -0.88
N GLN A 96 0.41 6.05 -1.64
CA GLN A 96 -0.60 5.05 -2.03
C GLN A 96 -0.13 4.21 -3.21
N GLU A 97 0.55 4.84 -4.16
CA GLU A 97 1.23 4.22 -5.28
C GLU A 97 2.73 4.53 -5.14
N SER A 98 3.57 3.52 -5.01
CA SER A 98 4.99 3.65 -4.70
C SER A 98 5.72 2.33 -4.95
N ASN A 99 6.95 2.38 -5.41
CA ASN A 99 7.78 1.22 -5.71
C ASN A 99 8.32 0.54 -4.45
N THR A 100 8.43 1.27 -3.34
CA THR A 100 8.98 0.74 -2.08
C THR A 100 7.92 0.30 -1.08
N ARG A 101 6.66 0.62 -1.31
CA ARG A 101 5.58 0.28 -0.37
C ARG A 101 5.41 -1.21 -0.17
N PHE A 102 5.63 -2.02 -1.21
CA PHE A 102 5.59 -3.47 -1.09
C PHE A 102 6.78 -4.01 -0.28
N LEU A 103 7.97 -3.40 -0.39
CA LEU A 103 9.11 -3.71 0.47
C LEU A 103 8.81 -3.44 1.94
N LEU A 104 8.20 -2.29 2.23
CA LEU A 104 7.81 -1.93 3.59
C LEU A 104 6.80 -2.93 4.19
N PHE A 105 5.73 -3.27 3.47
CA PHE A 105 4.61 -4.04 4.00
C PHE A 105 4.83 -5.54 3.97
N ASN A 106 5.44 -6.06 2.91
CA ASN A 106 5.67 -7.50 2.73
C ASN A 106 6.98 -7.97 3.34
N ASN A 107 8.05 -7.18 3.17
CA ASN A 107 9.40 -7.57 3.55
C ASN A 107 9.85 -6.95 4.89
N ASN A 108 9.06 -6.02 5.44
CA ASN A 108 9.37 -5.28 6.67
C ASN A 108 10.73 -4.53 6.60
N TRP A 109 11.03 -3.96 5.43
CA TRP A 109 12.21 -3.11 5.25
C TRP A 109 11.98 -1.75 5.88
N SER A 110 13.03 -1.10 6.34
CA SER A 110 13.03 0.31 6.75
C SER A 110 13.30 1.22 5.55
N GLY A 111 12.91 2.48 5.65
CA GLY A 111 13.19 3.40 4.56
C GLY A 111 12.94 4.86 4.81
N LEU A 112 13.55 5.68 3.95
CA LEU A 112 13.35 7.12 3.87
C LEU A 112 12.53 7.44 2.62
N ILE A 113 11.43 8.15 2.80
CA ILE A 113 10.62 8.68 1.70
C ILE A 113 10.62 10.20 1.70
N ILE A 114 10.72 10.77 0.51
CA ILE A 114 10.86 12.22 0.34
C ILE A 114 9.78 12.72 -0.62
N ASP A 115 8.99 13.69 -0.18
CA ASP A 115 8.04 14.41 -1.02
C ASP A 115 8.11 15.92 -0.78
N SER A 116 7.93 16.70 -1.84
CA SER A 116 7.97 18.18 -1.76
C SER A 116 6.70 18.79 -1.16
N SER A 117 5.60 18.04 -1.14
CA SER A 117 4.30 18.51 -0.64
C SER A 117 4.16 18.27 0.86
N SER A 118 4.10 19.34 1.64
CA SER A 118 3.82 19.29 3.10
C SER A 118 2.47 18.59 3.40
N LYS A 119 1.50 18.71 2.50
CA LYS A 119 0.21 18.01 2.59
C LYS A 119 0.39 16.50 2.49
N ASN A 120 1.15 16.02 1.51
CA ASN A 120 1.44 14.59 1.31
C ASN A 120 2.19 14.04 2.51
N VAL A 121 3.25 14.71 2.95
CA VAL A 121 4.01 14.35 4.15
C VAL A 121 3.12 14.25 5.39
N SER A 122 2.21 15.22 5.60
CA SER A 122 1.26 15.18 6.71
C SER A 122 0.30 13.99 6.61
N GLN A 123 -0.17 13.64 5.42
CA GLN A 123 -1.03 12.46 5.22
C GLN A 123 -0.31 11.16 5.57
N ILE A 124 0.96 11.04 5.16
CA ILE A 124 1.80 9.88 5.46
C ILE A 124 2.02 9.75 6.97
N LYS A 125 2.44 10.84 7.64
CA LYS A 125 2.69 10.87 9.09
C LYS A 125 1.45 10.54 9.93
N ASN A 126 0.25 10.84 9.42
CA ASN A 126 -1.03 10.52 10.06
C ASN A 126 -1.56 9.11 9.70
N SER A 127 -0.85 8.35 8.88
CA SER A 127 -1.27 7.00 8.49
C SER A 127 -0.91 5.96 9.54
N ASN A 128 -1.69 4.87 9.57
CA ASN A 128 -1.46 3.76 10.50
C ASN A 128 -0.13 3.03 10.24
N TYR A 129 0.39 3.05 9.02
CA TYR A 129 1.63 2.38 8.69
C TYR A 129 2.85 3.18 9.14
N TYR A 130 2.78 4.51 9.26
CA TYR A 130 3.91 5.35 9.67
C TYR A 130 4.43 5.01 11.07
N TRP A 131 3.54 4.75 12.02
CA TRP A 131 3.95 4.34 13.37
C TRP A 131 4.21 2.83 13.50
N LYS A 132 3.72 2.03 12.54
CA LYS A 132 3.84 0.56 12.58
C LYS A 132 5.14 0.06 11.98
N TYR A 133 5.65 0.74 10.98
CA TYR A 133 6.87 0.40 10.25
C TYR A 133 7.94 1.45 10.46
N ASP A 134 9.20 1.06 10.28
CA ASP A 134 10.35 1.95 10.35
C ASP A 134 10.46 2.78 9.07
N LEU A 135 9.75 3.90 9.04
CA LEU A 135 9.61 4.81 7.89
C LEU A 135 9.88 6.24 8.32
N GLU A 136 10.81 6.91 7.63
CA GLU A 136 11.19 8.31 7.84
C GLU A 136 10.74 9.22 6.70
#